data_7f114580b54d6524e9c6c2babe507646
#
_entry.id   7f114580b54d6524e9c6c2babe507646
#
_cell.length_a   1.000
_cell.length_b   1.000
_cell.length_c   1.000
_cell.angle_alpha   90.00
_cell.angle_beta   90.00
_cell.angle_gamma   90.00
#
_symmetry.space_group_name_H-M   'P 1'
#
loop_
_entity.id
_entity.type
_entity.pdbx_description
1 polymer ?
#
loop_
_entity_poly.entity_id
_entity_poly.type
_entity_poly.pdbx_seq_one_letter_code
_entity_poly.pdbx_strand_id
1 'polypeptide(L)'
;MFDSRLLAFTAITLAVSLGTAYSIIYGTYLDTSDPFVAHLAHPLAKSHYWARKSNVLNIYFIKKAWGWTSAAFLLLWGTSSSSTRSLSRVMQWLAETACWMTFTTWFFGPAVIDRVILASGGECLISLPSGEQINVPTDYCFTKSRIAPATHPDIFTSSLILPEGWTGVPRLRRGHDVSGHIFLLTMSVLFLSDQLRVSLRSGSSNSWHKIAIAANLALLGVWLFSSLITSIYFHSPLEKVTGYVLGLVGFAVTQASIF
;
A
#
# COMPACT_ATOMS: atom_id res chain seq x y z
N MET A 1 23.16 18.37 -14.24
CA MET A 1 22.49 17.08 -14.46
C MET A 1 21.47 16.90 -13.33
N PHE A 2 20.19 16.83 -13.64
CA PHE A 2 19.14 16.69 -12.60
C PHE A 2 19.34 15.37 -11.84
N ASP A 3 19.30 15.44 -10.51
CA ASP A 3 19.32 14.23 -9.69
C ASP A 3 17.90 13.64 -9.66
N SER A 4 17.73 12.49 -10.33
CA SER A 4 16.44 11.79 -10.41
C SER A 4 15.90 11.37 -9.03
N ARG A 5 16.76 11.14 -8.04
CA ARG A 5 16.35 10.86 -6.67
C ARG A 5 15.68 12.06 -6.03
N LEU A 6 16.31 13.25 -6.15
CA LEU A 6 15.75 14.48 -5.61
C LEU A 6 14.43 14.82 -6.28
N LEU A 7 14.35 14.66 -7.61
CA LEU A 7 13.12 14.88 -8.36
C LEU A 7 12.01 13.93 -7.90
N ALA A 8 12.31 12.65 -7.75
CA ALA A 8 11.35 11.65 -7.29
C ALA A 8 10.89 11.90 -5.85
N PHE A 9 11.83 12.22 -4.96
CA PHE A 9 11.53 12.59 -3.57
C PHE A 9 10.62 13.81 -3.51
N THR A 10 10.94 14.87 -4.26
CA THR A 10 10.11 16.08 -4.31
C THR A 10 8.73 15.77 -4.90
N ALA A 11 8.66 15.01 -6.00
CA ALA A 11 7.40 14.67 -6.65
C ALA A 11 6.46 13.86 -5.75
N ILE A 12 6.97 12.81 -5.08
CA ILE A 12 6.14 11.99 -4.17
C ILE A 12 5.73 12.78 -2.92
N THR A 13 6.63 13.61 -2.37
CA THR A 13 6.32 14.51 -1.25
C THR A 13 5.20 15.47 -1.63
N LEU A 14 5.29 16.10 -2.79
CA LEU A 14 4.24 17.01 -3.27
C LEU A 14 2.92 16.27 -3.52
N ALA A 15 2.95 15.10 -4.15
CA ALA A 15 1.75 14.31 -4.40
C ALA A 15 1.02 13.95 -3.10
N VAL A 16 1.74 13.49 -2.09
CA VAL A 16 1.17 13.13 -0.78
C VAL A 16 0.72 14.37 -0.02
N SER A 17 1.55 15.43 0.05
CA SER A 17 1.24 16.64 0.81
C SER A 17 0.08 17.43 0.22
N LEU A 18 0.08 17.66 -1.09
CA LEU A 18 -0.99 18.40 -1.78
C LEU A 18 -2.31 17.61 -1.78
N GLY A 19 -2.24 16.29 -2.01
CA GLY A 19 -3.43 15.42 -1.92
C GLY A 19 -4.01 15.39 -0.50
N THR A 20 -3.16 15.35 0.52
CA THR A 20 -3.60 15.39 1.93
C THR A 20 -4.19 16.75 2.28
N ALA A 21 -3.53 17.86 1.90
CA ALA A 21 -4.05 19.21 2.12
C ALA A 21 -5.42 19.39 1.44
N TYR A 22 -5.54 18.96 0.19
CA TYR A 22 -6.82 18.97 -0.53
C TYR A 22 -7.89 18.18 0.23
N SER A 23 -7.53 16.98 0.71
CA SER A 23 -8.49 16.12 1.41
C SER A 23 -8.98 16.71 2.74
N ILE A 24 -8.13 17.47 3.45
CA ILE A 24 -8.52 18.19 4.67
C ILE A 24 -9.43 19.37 4.34
N ILE A 25 -9.06 20.21 3.36
CA ILE A 25 -9.80 21.41 3.01
C ILE A 25 -11.22 21.08 2.52
N TYR A 26 -11.35 20.03 1.71
CA TYR A 26 -12.64 19.66 1.08
C TYR A 26 -13.34 18.47 1.75
N GLY A 27 -12.81 17.92 2.83
CA GLY A 27 -13.40 16.79 3.54
C GLY A 27 -13.58 15.55 2.66
N THR A 28 -12.65 15.26 1.75
CA THR A 28 -12.81 14.19 0.76
C THR A 28 -12.27 12.85 1.21
N TYR A 29 -11.51 12.75 2.27
CA TYR A 29 -10.97 11.48 2.77
C TYR A 29 -11.99 10.69 3.57
N LEU A 30 -11.87 9.36 3.53
CA LEU A 30 -12.61 8.46 4.40
C LEU A 30 -11.80 8.25 5.68
N ASP A 31 -12.38 8.61 6.81
CA ASP A 31 -11.78 8.31 8.11
C ASP A 31 -11.98 6.82 8.41
N THR A 32 -10.91 6.05 8.30
CA THR A 32 -10.92 4.60 8.56
C THR A 32 -10.82 4.27 10.05
N SER A 33 -10.51 5.25 10.90
CA SER A 33 -10.51 5.09 12.36
C SER A 33 -11.94 5.03 12.92
N ASP A 34 -12.93 5.59 12.22
CA ASP A 34 -14.34 5.47 12.59
C ASP A 34 -14.90 4.11 12.14
N PRO A 35 -15.23 3.21 13.09
CA PRO A 35 -15.73 1.88 12.77
C PRO A 35 -17.09 1.88 12.06
N PHE A 36 -17.91 2.92 12.26
CA PHE A 36 -19.24 3.03 11.65
C PHE A 36 -19.17 3.35 10.15
N VAL A 37 -18.16 4.07 9.70
CA VAL A 37 -18.00 4.42 8.29
C VAL A 37 -16.94 3.57 7.57
N ALA A 38 -15.99 2.97 8.29
CA ALA A 38 -14.88 2.22 7.70
C ALA A 38 -15.32 1.02 6.84
N HIS A 39 -16.50 0.43 7.10
CA HIS A 39 -17.06 -0.68 6.32
C HIS A 39 -17.92 -0.21 5.13
N LEU A 40 -18.35 1.03 5.12
CA LEU A 40 -19.20 1.58 4.07
C LEU A 40 -18.42 1.89 2.79
N ALA A 41 -19.16 2.01 1.70
CA ALA A 41 -18.61 2.59 0.48
C ALA A 41 -18.26 4.05 0.74
N HIS A 42 -17.16 4.52 0.11
CA HIS A 42 -16.78 5.92 0.21
C HIS A 42 -17.95 6.83 -0.15
N PRO A 43 -18.28 7.88 0.64
CA PRO A 43 -19.46 8.74 0.39
C PRO A 43 -19.46 9.33 -1.03
N LEU A 44 -18.27 9.70 -1.54
CA LEU A 44 -18.08 10.23 -2.89
C LEU A 44 -18.01 9.15 -3.99
N ALA A 45 -18.15 7.85 -3.67
CA ALA A 45 -18.02 6.78 -4.67
C ALA A 45 -19.08 6.84 -5.79
N LYS A 46 -20.25 7.49 -5.54
CA LYS A 46 -21.29 7.68 -6.56
C LYS A 46 -20.93 8.79 -7.54
N SER A 47 -20.34 9.88 -7.08
CA SER A 47 -20.00 11.08 -7.86
C SER A 47 -18.57 11.09 -8.42
N HIS A 48 -17.63 10.45 -7.74
CA HIS A 48 -16.22 10.46 -8.11
C HIS A 48 -15.70 9.04 -8.39
N TYR A 49 -15.32 8.76 -9.62
CA TYR A 49 -14.83 7.45 -10.03
C TYR A 49 -13.62 6.99 -9.20
N TRP A 50 -12.69 7.90 -8.92
CA TRP A 50 -11.45 7.58 -8.21
C TRP A 50 -11.63 7.30 -6.72
N ALA A 51 -12.75 7.74 -6.12
CA ALA A 51 -13.10 7.42 -4.74
C ALA A 51 -13.63 5.97 -4.57
N ARG A 52 -13.90 5.25 -5.66
CA ARG A 52 -14.35 3.85 -5.63
C ARG A 52 -13.18 2.93 -5.34
N LYS A 53 -13.31 2.06 -4.34
CA LYS A 53 -12.32 0.99 -4.09
C LYS A 53 -12.20 0.00 -5.27
N SER A 54 -13.18 -0.03 -6.16
CA SER A 54 -13.23 -0.86 -7.36
C SER A 54 -12.71 -0.17 -8.64
N ASN A 55 -12.13 1.03 -8.54
CA ASN A 55 -11.57 1.69 -9.72
C ASN A 55 -10.40 0.89 -10.32
N VAL A 56 -10.17 1.06 -11.63
CA VAL A 56 -9.16 0.29 -12.39
C VAL A 56 -7.75 0.45 -11.82
N LEU A 57 -7.41 1.65 -11.34
CA LEU A 57 -6.11 1.95 -10.77
C LEU A 57 -5.85 1.11 -9.51
N ASN A 58 -6.84 1.04 -8.62
CA ASN A 58 -6.73 0.27 -7.39
C ASN A 58 -6.67 -1.25 -7.64
N ILE A 59 -7.53 -1.77 -8.54
CA ILE A 59 -7.61 -3.22 -8.76
C ILE A 59 -6.39 -3.77 -9.49
N TYR A 60 -5.97 -3.12 -10.58
CA TYR A 60 -4.95 -3.68 -11.48
C TYR A 60 -3.55 -3.17 -11.19
N PHE A 61 -3.40 -1.98 -10.60
CA PHE A 61 -2.10 -1.37 -10.33
C PHE A 61 -1.76 -1.38 -8.84
N ILE A 62 -2.50 -0.68 -7.99
CA ILE A 62 -2.11 -0.44 -6.59
C ILE A 62 -2.05 -1.75 -5.79
N LYS A 63 -3.07 -2.60 -5.89
CA LYS A 63 -3.09 -3.90 -5.19
C LYS A 63 -1.99 -4.86 -5.64
N LYS A 64 -1.39 -4.62 -6.80
CA LYS A 64 -0.29 -5.42 -7.38
C LYS A 64 0.99 -4.60 -7.52
N ALA A 65 1.11 -3.48 -6.80
CA ALA A 65 2.15 -2.49 -7.03
C ALA A 65 3.56 -3.08 -6.88
N TRP A 66 3.79 -3.96 -5.90
CA TRP A 66 5.09 -4.61 -5.76
C TRP A 66 5.43 -5.54 -6.93
N GLY A 67 4.45 -6.24 -7.47
CA GLY A 67 4.63 -7.06 -8.67
C GLY A 67 5.04 -6.21 -9.89
N TRP A 68 4.34 -5.10 -10.13
CA TRP A 68 4.68 -4.17 -11.22
C TRP A 68 6.06 -3.51 -11.02
N THR A 69 6.37 -3.06 -9.80
CA THR A 69 7.66 -2.47 -9.45
C THR A 69 8.80 -3.46 -9.67
N SER A 70 8.63 -4.71 -9.22
CA SER A 70 9.60 -5.79 -9.44
C SER A 70 9.78 -6.13 -10.92
N ALA A 71 8.69 -6.25 -11.68
CA ALA A 71 8.76 -6.51 -13.12
C ALA A 71 9.50 -5.38 -13.86
N ALA A 72 9.20 -4.13 -13.54
CA ALA A 72 9.86 -2.97 -14.12
C ALA A 72 11.35 -2.93 -13.79
N PHE A 73 11.72 -3.20 -12.53
CA PHE A 73 13.13 -3.32 -12.12
C PHE A 73 13.85 -4.44 -12.86
N LEU A 74 13.27 -5.65 -12.88
CA LEU A 74 13.90 -6.82 -13.54
C LEU A 74 14.08 -6.60 -15.03
N LEU A 75 13.11 -5.96 -15.71
CA LEU A 75 13.22 -5.59 -17.10
C LEU A 75 14.36 -4.57 -17.31
N LEU A 76 14.44 -3.55 -16.47
CA LEU A 76 15.48 -2.52 -16.53
C LEU A 76 16.86 -3.12 -16.26
N TRP A 77 17.00 -3.95 -15.22
CA TRP A 77 18.25 -4.61 -14.86
C TRP A 77 18.68 -5.62 -15.93
N GLY A 78 17.75 -6.46 -16.41
CA GLY A 78 18.04 -7.51 -17.41
C GLY A 78 18.47 -6.95 -18.75
N THR A 79 17.97 -5.79 -19.16
CA THR A 79 18.35 -5.11 -20.42
C THR A 79 19.55 -4.17 -20.26
N SER A 80 20.04 -3.93 -19.06
CA SER A 80 21.20 -3.08 -18.77
C SER A 80 22.48 -3.70 -19.36
N SER A 81 23.48 -2.84 -19.65
CA SER A 81 24.82 -3.28 -20.04
C SER A 81 25.50 -4.08 -18.92
N SER A 82 26.46 -4.93 -19.29
CA SER A 82 27.19 -5.75 -18.30
C SER A 82 27.86 -4.91 -17.22
N SER A 83 28.33 -3.71 -17.55
CA SER A 83 28.95 -2.79 -16.59
C SER A 83 27.99 -2.21 -15.54
N THR A 84 26.69 -2.14 -15.84
CA THR A 84 25.68 -1.60 -14.93
C THR A 84 24.76 -2.69 -14.34
N ARG A 85 24.89 -3.94 -14.79
CA ARG A 85 24.17 -5.10 -14.27
C ARG A 85 24.86 -5.64 -13.02
N SER A 86 24.82 -4.88 -11.93
CA SER A 86 25.50 -5.26 -10.68
C SER A 86 24.60 -6.12 -9.78
N LEU A 87 25.25 -6.97 -8.96
CA LEU A 87 24.59 -7.76 -7.92
C LEU A 87 24.02 -6.84 -6.82
N SER A 88 24.70 -5.73 -6.53
CA SER A 88 24.23 -4.73 -5.55
C SER A 88 22.79 -4.26 -5.84
N ARG A 89 22.44 -4.01 -7.10
CA ARG A 89 21.08 -3.62 -7.50
C ARG A 89 20.05 -4.72 -7.18
N VAL A 90 20.42 -5.98 -7.36
CA VAL A 90 19.57 -7.13 -7.00
C VAL A 90 19.42 -7.21 -5.48
N MET A 91 20.49 -7.00 -4.73
CA MET A 91 20.43 -6.99 -3.26
C MET A 91 19.53 -5.84 -2.74
N GLN A 92 19.60 -4.67 -3.36
CA GLN A 92 18.68 -3.57 -3.05
C GLN A 92 17.21 -3.96 -3.30
N TRP A 93 16.90 -4.60 -4.43
CA TRP A 93 15.55 -5.11 -4.69
C TRP A 93 15.11 -6.18 -3.68
N LEU A 94 15.99 -7.07 -3.26
CA LEU A 94 15.72 -8.07 -2.23
C LEU A 94 15.45 -7.40 -0.87
N ALA A 95 16.23 -6.37 -0.52
CA ALA A 95 16.04 -5.61 0.72
C ALA A 95 14.67 -4.89 0.73
N GLU A 96 14.30 -4.25 -0.38
CA GLU A 96 12.97 -3.65 -0.55
C GLU A 96 11.85 -4.71 -0.44
N THR A 97 12.05 -5.87 -1.07
CA THR A 97 11.10 -6.98 -0.97
C THR A 97 10.95 -7.44 0.48
N ALA A 98 12.05 -7.55 1.21
CA ALA A 98 12.03 -7.90 2.62
C ALA A 98 11.31 -6.84 3.46
N CYS A 99 11.54 -5.55 3.22
CA CYS A 99 10.81 -4.46 3.87
C CYS A 99 9.30 -4.55 3.60
N TRP A 100 8.91 -4.74 2.33
CA TRP A 100 7.51 -4.91 1.96
C TRP A 100 6.86 -6.12 2.62
N MET A 101 7.52 -7.27 2.61
CA MET A 101 7.01 -8.50 3.24
C MET A 101 6.89 -8.35 4.76
N THR A 102 7.89 -7.75 5.41
CA THR A 102 7.86 -7.50 6.85
C THR A 102 6.68 -6.60 7.23
N PHE A 103 6.36 -5.62 6.41
CA PHE A 103 5.29 -4.69 6.69
C PHE A 103 3.90 -5.27 6.41
N THR A 104 3.73 -6.01 5.30
CA THR A 104 2.43 -6.51 4.83
C THR A 104 2.12 -7.95 5.22
N THR A 105 3.16 -8.77 5.39
CA THR A 105 3.08 -10.18 5.77
C THR A 105 4.27 -10.51 6.64
N TRP A 106 4.08 -10.98 7.86
CA TRP A 106 5.17 -11.35 8.72
C TRP A 106 5.26 -12.86 8.88
N PHE A 107 6.44 -13.45 8.70
CA PHE A 107 6.61 -14.90 8.79
C PHE A 107 6.44 -15.44 10.23
N PHE A 108 6.75 -14.62 11.23
CA PHE A 108 6.70 -15.01 12.65
C PHE A 108 5.49 -14.45 13.41
N GLY A 109 4.36 -14.28 12.74
CA GLY A 109 3.13 -13.78 13.37
C GLY A 109 2.41 -12.70 12.55
N PRO A 110 1.60 -11.84 13.19
CA PRO A 110 0.86 -10.78 12.49
C PRO A 110 1.79 -9.80 11.79
N ALA A 111 1.37 -9.28 10.65
CA ALA A 111 2.07 -8.22 9.93
C ALA A 111 2.33 -6.99 10.82
N VAL A 112 3.37 -6.23 10.53
CA VAL A 112 3.69 -5.02 11.32
C VAL A 112 2.52 -4.05 11.32
N ILE A 113 1.82 -3.89 10.18
CA ILE A 113 0.61 -3.06 10.10
C ILE A 113 -0.48 -3.53 11.07
N ASP A 114 -0.73 -4.82 11.18
CA ASP A 114 -1.75 -5.37 12.10
C ASP A 114 -1.36 -5.14 13.57
N ARG A 115 -0.06 -5.23 13.88
CA ARG A 115 0.47 -4.94 15.23
C ARG A 115 0.32 -3.46 15.60
N VAL A 116 0.55 -2.56 14.65
CA VAL A 116 0.37 -1.11 14.86
C VAL A 116 -1.10 -0.79 15.14
N ILE A 117 -2.02 -1.38 14.38
CA ILE A 117 -3.46 -1.20 14.59
C ILE A 117 -3.84 -1.64 16.01
N LEU A 118 -3.41 -2.83 16.44
CA LEU A 118 -3.71 -3.34 17.78
C LEU A 118 -3.07 -2.50 18.89
N ALA A 119 -1.80 -2.15 18.74
CA ALA A 119 -1.08 -1.35 19.74
C ALA A 119 -1.67 0.06 19.92
N SER A 120 -2.38 0.55 18.90
CA SER A 120 -3.07 1.85 18.91
C SER A 120 -4.54 1.77 19.35
N GLY A 121 -4.97 0.66 19.94
CA GLY A 121 -6.33 0.47 20.45
C GLY A 121 -7.28 -0.19 19.46
N GLY A 122 -6.74 -0.86 18.44
CA GLY A 122 -7.55 -1.60 17.48
C GLY A 122 -8.18 -2.86 18.07
N GLU A 123 -9.33 -3.23 17.54
CA GLU A 123 -10.12 -4.40 17.92
C GLU A 123 -10.43 -5.24 16.69
N CYS A 124 -10.59 -6.56 16.89
CA CYS A 124 -11.01 -7.47 15.84
C CYS A 124 -12.54 -7.52 15.79
N LEU A 125 -13.14 -6.95 14.76
CA LEU A 125 -14.58 -6.80 14.63
C LEU A 125 -15.11 -7.54 13.40
N ILE A 126 -16.29 -8.15 13.54
CA ILE A 126 -17.08 -8.66 12.42
C ILE A 126 -18.35 -7.82 12.27
N SER A 127 -18.64 -7.37 11.05
CA SER A 127 -19.85 -6.62 10.74
C SER A 127 -20.96 -7.58 10.33
N LEU A 128 -22.09 -7.50 11.00
CA LEU A 128 -23.29 -8.28 10.70
C LEU A 128 -24.11 -7.62 9.58
N PRO A 129 -25.02 -8.34 8.94
CA PRO A 129 -25.95 -7.77 7.96
C PRO A 129 -26.84 -6.65 8.51
N SER A 130 -27.10 -6.67 9.82
CA SER A 130 -27.83 -5.60 10.53
C SER A 130 -27.07 -4.28 10.63
N GLY A 131 -25.75 -4.28 10.31
CA GLY A 131 -24.84 -3.16 10.56
C GLY A 131 -24.20 -3.18 11.94
N GLU A 132 -24.63 -4.06 12.85
CA GLU A 132 -24.01 -4.27 14.16
C GLU A 132 -22.61 -4.87 14.01
N GLN A 133 -21.72 -4.52 14.95
CA GLN A 133 -20.35 -5.04 15.00
C GLN A 133 -20.13 -5.83 16.28
N ILE A 134 -19.62 -7.04 16.14
CA ILE A 134 -19.28 -7.92 17.26
C ILE A 134 -17.76 -8.01 17.38
N ASN A 135 -17.26 -7.88 18.61
CA ASN A 135 -15.85 -8.11 18.91
C ASN A 135 -15.60 -9.62 18.94
N VAL A 136 -14.53 -10.06 18.27
CA VAL A 136 -14.11 -11.45 18.19
C VAL A 136 -12.63 -11.58 18.54
N PRO A 137 -12.15 -12.76 18.95
CA PRO A 137 -10.74 -12.98 19.21
C PRO A 137 -9.84 -12.54 18.05
N THR A 138 -8.72 -11.90 18.36
CA THR A 138 -7.80 -11.30 17.37
C THR A 138 -7.22 -12.30 16.39
N ASP A 139 -7.11 -13.56 16.78
CA ASP A 139 -6.58 -14.64 15.93
C ASP A 139 -7.40 -14.82 14.64
N TYR A 140 -8.70 -14.57 14.68
CA TYR A 140 -9.56 -14.62 13.49
C TYR A 140 -9.25 -13.49 12.49
N CYS A 141 -8.82 -12.33 12.97
CA CYS A 141 -8.38 -11.25 12.11
C CYS A 141 -7.04 -11.57 11.44
N PHE A 142 -6.11 -12.17 12.16
CA PHE A 142 -4.78 -12.51 11.64
C PHE A 142 -4.84 -13.62 10.61
N THR A 143 -5.63 -14.64 10.88
CA THR A 143 -5.82 -15.79 9.97
C THR A 143 -6.75 -15.46 8.81
N LYS A 144 -7.48 -14.32 8.88
CA LYS A 144 -8.52 -13.94 7.92
C LYS A 144 -9.57 -15.05 7.73
N SER A 145 -9.82 -15.81 8.79
CA SER A 145 -10.74 -16.94 8.80
C SER A 145 -12.16 -16.46 8.55
N ARG A 146 -12.91 -17.24 7.77
CA ARG A 146 -14.37 -17.06 7.67
C ARG A 146 -15.01 -17.67 8.90
N ILE A 147 -15.84 -16.93 9.58
CA ILE A 147 -16.63 -17.41 10.71
C ILE A 147 -18.11 -17.39 10.37
N ALA A 148 -18.82 -18.37 10.88
CA ALA A 148 -20.25 -18.54 10.69
C ALA A 148 -20.89 -19.04 12.00
N PRO A 149 -22.20 -18.78 12.25
CA PRO A 149 -22.87 -19.25 13.45
C PRO A 149 -22.80 -20.77 13.62
N ALA A 150 -22.88 -21.53 12.53
CA ALA A 150 -22.81 -22.98 12.56
C ALA A 150 -21.45 -23.54 12.99
N THR A 151 -20.36 -22.81 12.70
CA THR A 151 -18.99 -23.27 12.99
C THR A 151 -18.38 -22.62 14.23
N HIS A 152 -18.97 -21.51 14.68
CA HIS A 152 -18.48 -20.72 15.82
C HIS A 152 -19.64 -20.26 16.70
N PRO A 153 -20.43 -21.20 17.28
CA PRO A 153 -21.63 -20.84 18.05
C PRO A 153 -21.32 -19.97 19.28
N ASP A 154 -20.11 -20.10 19.83
CA ASP A 154 -19.69 -19.34 21.02
C ASP A 154 -19.54 -17.82 20.76
N ILE A 155 -19.39 -17.43 19.50
CA ILE A 155 -19.26 -16.01 19.10
C ILE A 155 -20.64 -15.36 18.89
N PHE A 156 -21.60 -16.16 18.47
CA PHE A 156 -22.95 -15.67 18.10
C PHE A 156 -23.95 -16.02 19.19
N THR A 157 -24.49 -15.01 19.85
CA THR A 157 -25.59 -15.24 20.81
C THR A 157 -26.84 -15.72 20.10
N SER A 158 -27.63 -16.57 20.77
CA SER A 158 -28.87 -17.15 20.23
C SER A 158 -29.96 -16.12 19.85
N SER A 159 -29.79 -14.87 20.26
CA SER A 159 -30.69 -13.77 19.91
C SER A 159 -30.43 -13.12 18.53
N LEU A 160 -29.31 -13.47 17.88
CA LEU A 160 -28.95 -12.91 16.59
C LEU A 160 -29.64 -13.65 15.46
N ILE A 161 -30.56 -12.99 14.76
CA ILE A 161 -31.20 -13.52 13.55
C ILE A 161 -30.30 -13.20 12.37
N LEU A 162 -29.58 -14.22 11.88
CA LEU A 162 -28.71 -14.10 10.71
C LEU A 162 -29.30 -14.88 9.53
N PRO A 163 -29.11 -14.41 8.29
CA PRO A 163 -29.51 -15.15 7.10
C PRO A 163 -28.90 -16.54 7.07
N GLU A 164 -29.65 -17.53 6.55
CA GLU A 164 -29.14 -18.89 6.39
C GLU A 164 -27.87 -18.91 5.54
N GLY A 165 -26.87 -19.65 6.00
CA GLY A 165 -25.57 -19.74 5.32
C GLY A 165 -24.70 -18.48 5.39
N TRP A 166 -25.07 -17.47 6.20
CA TRP A 166 -24.25 -16.27 6.34
C TRP A 166 -22.86 -16.61 6.88
N THR A 167 -21.85 -15.96 6.26
CA THR A 167 -20.46 -16.03 6.70
C THR A 167 -19.85 -14.63 6.66
N GLY A 168 -18.97 -14.33 7.61
CA GLY A 168 -18.24 -13.08 7.64
C GLY A 168 -16.74 -13.28 7.84
N VAL A 169 -15.95 -12.29 7.45
CA VAL A 169 -14.50 -12.24 7.70
C VAL A 169 -14.24 -11.09 8.65
N PRO A 170 -13.75 -11.37 9.88
CA PRO A 170 -13.37 -10.34 10.83
C PRO A 170 -12.25 -9.45 10.30
N ARG A 171 -12.21 -8.21 10.77
CA ARG A 171 -11.18 -7.23 10.40
C ARG A 171 -10.78 -6.41 11.61
N LEU A 172 -9.51 -6.05 11.67
CA LEU A 172 -9.03 -5.07 12.64
C LEU A 172 -9.61 -3.69 12.31
N ARG A 173 -10.10 -3.00 13.34
CA ARG A 173 -10.76 -1.68 13.28
C ARG A 173 -10.39 -0.85 14.49
N ARG A 174 -10.71 0.44 14.46
CA ARG A 174 -10.53 1.42 15.55
C ARG A 174 -9.10 1.82 15.87
N GLY A 175 -8.10 1.11 15.42
CA GLY A 175 -6.70 1.48 15.60
C GLY A 175 -6.19 2.40 14.50
N HIS A 176 -4.91 2.79 14.61
CA HIS A 176 -4.20 3.56 13.60
C HIS A 176 -3.86 2.67 12.39
N ASP A 177 -4.64 2.79 11.31
CA ASP A 177 -4.47 2.03 10.06
C ASP A 177 -3.48 2.75 9.13
N VAL A 178 -2.19 2.45 9.28
CA VAL A 178 -1.15 3.03 8.43
C VAL A 178 -1.46 2.81 6.96
N SER A 179 -1.38 3.87 6.14
CA SER A 179 -1.65 3.75 4.71
C SER A 179 -0.63 2.86 3.99
N GLY A 180 -0.96 1.58 3.85
CA GLY A 180 -0.12 0.61 3.14
C GLY A 180 0.11 0.97 1.67
N HIS A 181 -0.85 1.64 1.02
CA HIS A 181 -0.70 2.14 -0.35
C HIS A 181 0.34 3.25 -0.43
N ILE A 182 0.28 4.27 0.45
CA ILE A 182 1.26 5.36 0.48
C ILE A 182 2.64 4.82 0.83
N PHE A 183 2.76 3.92 1.81
CA PHE A 183 4.00 3.22 2.13
C PHE A 183 4.63 2.58 0.88
N LEU A 184 3.90 1.71 0.23
CA LEU A 184 4.40 0.92 -0.90
C LEU A 184 4.73 1.80 -2.11
N LEU A 185 3.87 2.77 -2.45
CA LEU A 185 4.08 3.65 -3.59
C LEU A 185 5.26 4.60 -3.37
N THR A 186 5.46 5.13 -2.14
CA THR A 186 6.61 5.97 -1.80
C THR A 186 7.92 5.19 -1.97
N MET A 187 7.99 3.99 -1.39
CA MET A 187 9.13 3.09 -1.50
C MET A 187 9.41 2.75 -2.97
N SER A 188 8.37 2.37 -3.74
CA SER A 188 8.50 2.00 -5.17
C SER A 188 8.96 3.17 -6.05
N VAL A 189 8.47 4.39 -5.83
CA VAL A 189 8.87 5.60 -6.60
C VAL A 189 10.34 5.90 -6.37
N LEU A 190 10.79 5.89 -5.13
CA LEU A 190 12.19 6.18 -4.79
C LEU A 190 13.13 5.10 -5.32
N PHE A 191 12.78 3.83 -5.14
CA PHE A 191 13.56 2.69 -5.63
C PHE A 191 13.71 2.73 -7.15
N LEU A 192 12.61 2.78 -7.92
CA LEU A 192 12.69 2.78 -9.38
C LEU A 192 13.44 4.01 -9.91
N SER A 193 13.29 5.17 -9.27
CA SER A 193 14.03 6.38 -9.66
C SER A 193 15.52 6.26 -9.44
N ASP A 194 15.94 5.58 -8.36
CA ASP A 194 17.34 5.27 -8.12
C ASP A 194 17.90 4.30 -9.16
N GLN A 195 17.15 3.24 -9.46
CA GLN A 195 17.53 2.26 -10.48
C GLN A 195 17.60 2.88 -11.89
N LEU A 196 16.68 3.80 -12.21
CA LEU A 196 16.69 4.57 -13.46
C LEU A 196 17.90 5.48 -13.57
N ARG A 197 18.35 6.10 -12.46
CA ARG A 197 19.53 6.97 -12.45
C ARG A 197 20.76 6.26 -12.99
N VAL A 198 20.97 5.00 -12.58
CA VAL A 198 22.08 4.18 -13.07
C VAL A 198 21.97 3.95 -14.58
N SER A 199 20.78 3.61 -15.06
CA SER A 199 20.51 3.33 -16.48
C SER A 199 20.63 4.57 -17.36
N LEU A 200 20.15 5.73 -16.89
CA LEU A 200 20.22 7.00 -17.64
C LEU A 200 21.67 7.51 -17.76
N ARG A 201 22.51 7.25 -16.77
CA ARG A 201 23.94 7.63 -16.82
C ARG A 201 24.77 6.75 -17.75
N SER A 202 24.37 5.50 -17.93
CA SER A 202 25.15 4.55 -18.74
C SER A 202 25.02 4.73 -20.25
N GLY A 203 24.02 5.48 -20.73
CA GLY A 203 23.85 5.84 -22.14
C GLY A 203 23.71 4.65 -23.10
N SER A 204 23.01 3.58 -22.71
CA SER A 204 22.86 2.38 -23.55
C SER A 204 22.20 2.67 -24.88
N SER A 205 22.78 2.18 -25.98
CA SER A 205 22.22 2.21 -27.34
C SER A 205 21.18 1.12 -27.60
N ASN A 206 21.04 0.13 -26.70
CA ASN A 206 20.14 -1.02 -26.86
C ASN A 206 18.66 -0.55 -26.85
N SER A 207 17.94 -0.87 -27.93
CA SER A 207 16.53 -0.52 -28.09
C SER A 207 15.63 -1.10 -26.97
N TRP A 208 15.87 -2.32 -26.55
CA TRP A 208 15.14 -2.95 -25.45
C TRP A 208 15.36 -2.22 -24.12
N HIS A 209 16.57 -1.71 -23.89
CA HIS A 209 16.84 -0.93 -22.70
C HIS A 209 16.12 0.43 -22.71
N LYS A 210 16.01 1.08 -23.87
CA LYS A 210 15.23 2.31 -24.03
C LYS A 210 13.75 2.06 -23.76
N ILE A 211 13.20 0.94 -24.22
CA ILE A 211 11.82 0.53 -23.90
C ILE A 211 11.65 0.30 -22.40
N ALA A 212 12.61 -0.38 -21.76
CA ALA A 212 12.59 -0.59 -20.32
C ALA A 212 12.62 0.74 -19.53
N ILE A 213 13.43 1.70 -19.95
CA ILE A 213 13.46 3.05 -19.35
C ILE A 213 12.10 3.73 -19.52
N ALA A 214 11.52 3.72 -20.72
CA ALA A 214 10.22 4.33 -20.99
C ALA A 214 9.10 3.70 -20.15
N ALA A 215 9.08 2.36 -20.04
CA ALA A 215 8.13 1.64 -19.21
C ALA A 215 8.26 1.99 -17.72
N ASN A 216 9.49 2.12 -17.20
CA ASN A 216 9.72 2.55 -15.83
C ASN A 216 9.26 4.01 -15.59
N LEU A 217 9.52 4.92 -16.53
CA LEU A 217 9.03 6.30 -16.45
C LEU A 217 7.50 6.38 -16.45
N ALA A 218 6.86 5.60 -17.33
CA ALA A 218 5.40 5.50 -17.37
C ALA A 218 4.84 4.96 -16.03
N LEU A 219 5.45 3.92 -15.48
CA LEU A 219 5.04 3.34 -14.20
C LEU A 219 5.24 4.32 -13.04
N LEU A 220 6.33 5.09 -13.03
CA LEU A 220 6.53 6.17 -12.05
C LEU A 220 5.40 7.22 -12.12
N GLY A 221 4.98 7.60 -13.33
CA GLY A 221 3.81 8.47 -13.52
C GLY A 221 2.54 7.87 -12.92
N VAL A 222 2.30 6.57 -13.15
CA VAL A 222 1.17 5.84 -12.54
C VAL A 222 1.27 5.82 -11.01
N TRP A 223 2.45 5.61 -10.43
CA TRP A 223 2.65 5.60 -8.98
C TRP A 223 2.44 6.96 -8.34
N LEU A 224 2.94 8.04 -8.95
CA LEU A 224 2.71 9.41 -8.46
C LEU A 224 1.23 9.78 -8.53
N PHE A 225 0.56 9.47 -9.62
CA PHE A 225 -0.89 9.69 -9.76
C PHE A 225 -1.67 8.85 -8.74
N SER A 226 -1.30 7.60 -8.54
CA SER A 226 -1.93 6.71 -7.55
C SER A 226 -1.76 7.25 -6.13
N SER A 227 -0.58 7.77 -5.80
CA SER A 227 -0.29 8.38 -4.49
C SER A 227 -1.14 9.62 -4.27
N LEU A 228 -1.29 10.47 -5.28
CA LEU A 228 -2.15 11.66 -5.23
C LEU A 228 -3.61 11.26 -4.99
N ILE A 229 -4.16 10.33 -5.78
CA ILE A 229 -5.54 9.84 -5.64
C ILE A 229 -5.78 9.20 -4.28
N THR A 230 -4.83 8.38 -3.81
CA THR A 230 -4.93 7.77 -2.47
C THR A 230 -4.94 8.85 -1.39
N SER A 231 -4.10 9.89 -1.53
CA SER A 231 -4.04 10.99 -0.58
C SER A 231 -5.28 11.89 -0.58
N ILE A 232 -6.00 11.97 -1.70
CA ILE A 232 -7.24 12.76 -1.78
C ILE A 232 -8.41 12.02 -1.14
N TYR A 233 -8.57 10.73 -1.40
CA TYR A 233 -9.83 10.03 -1.09
C TYR A 233 -9.74 9.03 0.05
N PHE A 234 -8.58 8.54 0.42
CA PHE A 234 -8.45 7.43 1.36
C PHE A 234 -7.58 7.80 2.54
N HIS A 235 -7.83 7.14 3.68
CA HIS A 235 -7.10 7.29 4.93
C HIS A 235 -7.14 8.70 5.55
N SER A 236 -7.02 8.75 6.85
CA SER A 236 -6.85 10.00 7.59
C SER A 236 -5.49 10.66 7.30
N PRO A 237 -5.33 11.97 7.55
CA PRO A 237 -4.06 12.66 7.33
C PRO A 237 -2.87 12.00 8.04
N LEU A 238 -3.05 11.55 9.29
CA LEU A 238 -2.00 10.93 10.07
C LEU A 238 -1.58 9.56 9.49
N GLU A 239 -2.53 8.76 9.04
CA GLU A 239 -2.28 7.46 8.40
C GLU A 239 -1.49 7.60 7.09
N LYS A 240 -1.72 8.68 6.33
CA LYS A 240 -0.95 9.00 5.12
C LYS A 240 0.48 9.40 5.46
N VAL A 241 0.66 10.27 6.46
CA VAL A 241 1.98 10.72 6.90
C VAL A 241 2.81 9.55 7.41
N THR A 242 2.24 8.70 8.24
CA THR A 242 2.94 7.51 8.75
C THR A 242 3.28 6.52 7.64
N GLY A 243 2.39 6.30 6.67
CA GLY A 243 2.67 5.49 5.49
C GLY A 243 3.81 6.09 4.65
N TYR A 244 3.81 7.39 4.44
CA TYR A 244 4.89 8.09 3.73
C TYR A 244 6.25 7.96 4.44
N VAL A 245 6.30 8.22 5.75
CA VAL A 245 7.53 8.10 6.55
C VAL A 245 8.07 6.67 6.51
N LEU A 246 7.20 5.67 6.66
CA LEU A 246 7.62 4.26 6.57
C LEU A 246 8.13 3.89 5.18
N GLY A 247 7.55 4.47 4.11
CA GLY A 247 8.06 4.31 2.75
C GLY A 247 9.46 4.89 2.56
N LEU A 248 9.72 6.04 3.19
CA LEU A 248 11.08 6.63 3.22
C LEU A 248 12.06 5.74 3.99
N VAL A 249 11.66 5.21 5.15
CA VAL A 249 12.49 4.30 5.94
C VAL A 249 12.80 3.02 5.16
N GLY A 250 11.79 2.41 4.51
CA GLY A 250 11.99 1.24 3.66
C GLY A 250 13.02 1.49 2.56
N PHE A 251 12.89 2.61 1.84
CA PHE A 251 13.89 2.99 0.84
C PHE A 251 15.28 3.25 1.46
N ALA A 252 15.36 3.92 2.62
CA ALA A 252 16.62 4.22 3.28
C ALA A 252 17.40 2.96 3.64
N VAL A 253 16.73 1.87 3.99
CA VAL A 253 17.36 0.56 4.24
C VAL A 253 18.17 0.09 3.03
N THR A 254 17.67 0.31 1.81
CA THR A 254 18.37 -0.10 0.57
C THR A 254 19.61 0.75 0.27
N GLN A 255 19.74 1.89 0.92
CA GLN A 255 20.90 2.78 0.76
C GLN A 255 22.00 2.50 1.79
N ALA A 256 21.79 1.53 2.69
CA ALA A 256 22.80 1.12 3.65
C ALA A 256 24.03 0.56 2.90
N SER A 257 25.21 0.81 3.44
CA SER A 257 26.51 0.44 2.83
C SER A 257 26.77 -1.06 2.70
N ILE A 258 25.87 -1.88 3.22
CA ILE A 258 25.90 -3.35 3.07
C ILE A 258 25.43 -3.82 1.67
N PHE A 259 24.82 -2.98 0.89
CA PHE A 259 24.35 -3.25 -0.47
C PHE A 259 25.17 -2.45 -1.47
#